data_d03a4ccb3fda8c77df0cc14daadc00e7
#
_entry.id   d03a4ccb3fda8c77df0cc14daadc00e7
#
_cell.length_a   1.000
_cell.length_b   1.000
_cell.length_c   1.000
_cell.angle_alpha   90.00
_cell.angle_beta   90.00
_cell.angle_gamma   90.00
#
_symmetry.space_group_name_H-M   'P 1'
#
loop_
_entity.id
_entity.type
_entity.pdbx_description
1 polymer ?
#
loop_
_entity_poly.entity_id
_entity_poly.type
_entity_poly.pdbx_seq_one_letter_code
_entity_poly.pdbx_strand_id
1 'polypeptide(L)'
;QSQLLSCILMFIGGSPGGTAGGIKTTTIAILYLTCWSVLKGTEDTECFRRRMPAANVRTAFSVLTVAGTAVLTGTMLILVLEHTGLIPAFYEVVSAVGTVGLTAGLTPVLTTAGKLVIIVLMYMGRLSPVTLALLFASRYKKYGKGRKLPEERIMVG
;
A
#
# COMPACT_ATOMS: atom_id res chain seq x y z
N GLN A 1 -13.98 -17.46 -6.90
CA GLN A 1 -12.63 -17.32 -7.52
C GLN A 1 -12.45 -15.94 -8.18
N SER A 2 -13.46 -15.40 -8.85
CA SER A 2 -13.38 -14.07 -9.49
C SER A 2 -13.16 -12.92 -8.50
N GLN A 3 -13.68 -12.99 -7.28
CA GLN A 3 -13.53 -11.95 -6.26
C GLN A 3 -12.09 -11.78 -5.79
N LEU A 4 -11.33 -12.88 -5.64
CA LEU A 4 -9.92 -12.79 -5.25
C LEU A 4 -9.06 -12.15 -6.36
N LEU A 5 -9.32 -12.52 -7.61
CA LEU A 5 -8.64 -11.89 -8.75
C LEU A 5 -8.94 -10.39 -8.82
N SER A 6 -10.22 -10.03 -8.62
CA SER A 6 -10.62 -8.61 -8.56
C SER A 6 -9.93 -7.86 -7.43
N CYS A 7 -9.79 -8.46 -6.23
CA CYS A 7 -9.05 -7.85 -5.12
C CYS A 7 -7.59 -7.55 -5.49
N ILE A 8 -6.90 -8.51 -6.13
CA ILE A 8 -5.52 -8.32 -6.57
C ILE A 8 -5.43 -7.16 -7.58
N LEU A 9 -6.32 -7.14 -8.57
CA LEU A 9 -6.34 -6.09 -9.58
C LEU A 9 -6.72 -4.71 -9.00
N MET A 10 -7.62 -4.65 -8.01
CA MET A 10 -7.98 -3.42 -7.30
C MET A 10 -6.84 -2.89 -6.44
N PHE A 11 -6.06 -3.79 -5.80
CA PHE A 11 -4.91 -3.42 -4.98
C PHE A 11 -3.78 -2.84 -5.85
N ILE A 12 -3.60 -3.36 -7.06
CA ILE A 12 -2.72 -2.81 -8.09
C ILE A 12 -3.48 -1.67 -8.78
N GLY A 13 -3.38 -0.48 -8.23
CA GLY A 13 -4.09 0.71 -8.74
C GLY A 13 -3.61 1.16 -10.13
N GLY A 14 -4.02 2.36 -10.52
CA GLY A 14 -3.76 2.90 -11.86
C GLY A 14 -2.34 3.39 -12.12
N SER A 15 -2.13 3.89 -13.33
CA SER A 15 -0.87 4.45 -13.80
C SER A 15 -0.47 5.73 -13.02
N PRO A 16 0.82 6.04 -12.90
CA PRO A 16 1.28 7.31 -12.33
C PRO A 16 0.80 8.47 -13.19
N GLY A 17 0.32 9.54 -12.52
CA GLY A 17 -0.27 10.71 -13.18
C GLY A 17 -1.79 10.62 -13.39
N GLY A 18 -2.40 9.47 -13.20
CA GLY A 18 -3.86 9.31 -13.21
C GLY A 18 -4.50 9.65 -11.86
N THR A 19 -5.84 9.78 -11.86
CA THR A 19 -6.66 10.07 -10.67
C THR A 19 -6.94 8.86 -9.79
N ALA A 20 -6.53 7.66 -10.20
CA ALA A 20 -6.72 6.42 -9.47
C ALA A 20 -5.92 6.43 -8.15
N GLY A 21 -6.56 6.00 -7.07
CA GLY A 21 -5.91 5.79 -5.77
C GLY A 21 -5.17 4.46 -5.69
N GLY A 22 -4.85 4.02 -4.48
CA GLY A 22 -4.16 2.76 -4.24
C GLY A 22 -2.68 2.77 -4.62
N ILE A 23 -2.09 1.57 -4.71
CA ILE A 23 -0.68 1.39 -5.08
C ILE A 23 -0.53 1.55 -6.58
N LYS A 24 0.35 2.45 -7.02
CA LYS A 24 0.60 2.69 -8.44
C LYS A 24 1.27 1.49 -9.11
N THR A 25 0.94 1.25 -10.41
CA THR A 25 1.57 0.18 -11.19
C THR A 25 3.09 0.29 -11.23
N THR A 26 3.65 1.50 -11.27
CA THR A 26 5.11 1.72 -11.19
C THR A 26 5.70 1.27 -9.86
N THR A 27 4.99 1.42 -8.74
CA THR A 27 5.45 0.95 -7.43
C THR A 27 5.59 -0.58 -7.43
N ILE A 28 4.58 -1.28 -7.94
CA ILE A 28 4.63 -2.74 -8.08
C ILE A 28 5.76 -3.18 -9.02
N ALA A 29 5.92 -2.48 -10.16
CA ALA A 29 7.00 -2.77 -11.10
C ALA A 29 8.39 -2.60 -10.47
N ILE A 30 8.62 -1.53 -9.71
CA ILE A 30 9.89 -1.28 -8.99
C ILE A 30 10.15 -2.42 -7.99
N LEU A 31 9.17 -2.82 -7.20
CA LEU A 31 9.30 -3.89 -6.22
C LEU A 31 9.60 -5.24 -6.90
N TYR A 32 8.90 -5.53 -7.99
CA TYR A 32 9.14 -6.76 -8.77
C TYR A 32 10.55 -6.79 -9.34
N LEU A 33 11.01 -5.69 -9.97
CA LEU A 33 12.36 -5.60 -10.53
C LEU A 33 13.44 -5.67 -9.44
N THR A 34 13.19 -5.09 -8.27
CA THR A 34 14.12 -5.19 -7.13
C THR A 34 14.22 -6.64 -6.64
N CYS A 35 13.09 -7.31 -6.48
CA CYS A 35 13.07 -8.73 -6.11
C CYS A 35 13.83 -9.59 -7.14
N TRP A 36 13.60 -9.34 -8.43
CA TRP A 36 14.28 -10.03 -9.51
C TRP A 36 15.80 -9.76 -9.53
N SER A 37 16.22 -8.52 -9.24
CA SER A 37 17.64 -8.12 -9.12
C SER A 37 18.32 -8.91 -7.99
N VAL A 38 17.69 -9.00 -6.83
CA VAL A 38 18.18 -9.76 -5.68
C VAL A 38 18.32 -11.25 -6.03
N LEU A 39 17.33 -11.84 -6.70
CA LEU A 39 17.39 -13.25 -7.14
C LEU A 39 18.52 -13.52 -8.15
N LYS A 40 18.88 -12.53 -8.95
CA LYS A 40 20.02 -12.60 -9.89
C LYS A 40 21.37 -12.33 -9.24
N GLY A 41 21.41 -11.90 -7.99
CA GLY A 41 22.65 -11.52 -7.28
C GLY A 41 23.27 -10.23 -7.79
N THR A 42 22.49 -9.34 -8.44
CA THR A 42 22.97 -8.01 -8.86
C THR A 42 22.77 -7.00 -7.72
N GLU A 43 23.81 -6.20 -7.44
CA GLU A 43 23.76 -5.19 -6.35
C GLU A 43 22.77 -4.06 -6.64
N ASP A 44 22.53 -3.77 -7.90
CA ASP A 44 21.70 -2.66 -8.35
C ASP A 44 20.40 -3.13 -9.01
N THR A 45 19.31 -2.43 -8.72
CA THR A 45 18.04 -2.61 -9.45
C THR A 45 18.14 -1.90 -10.79
N GLU A 46 18.15 -2.66 -11.87
CA GLU A 46 18.19 -2.13 -13.24
C GLU A 46 16.83 -2.21 -13.92
N CYS A 47 16.45 -1.13 -14.60
CA CYS A 47 15.28 -1.06 -15.47
C CYS A 47 15.69 -0.41 -16.81
N PHE A 48 15.46 -1.11 -17.94
CA PHE A 48 15.81 -0.63 -19.29
C PHE A 48 17.26 -0.12 -19.40
N ARG A 49 18.25 -0.86 -18.87
CA ARG A 49 19.67 -0.49 -18.84
C ARG A 49 19.98 0.80 -18.05
N ARG A 50 19.12 1.21 -17.13
CA ARG A 50 19.33 2.35 -16.23
C ARG A 50 19.23 1.87 -14.78
N ARG A 51 20.16 2.31 -13.96
CA ARG A 51 20.16 2.06 -12.51
C ARG A 51 19.05 2.86 -11.84
N MET A 52 18.26 2.21 -11.01
CA MET A 52 17.25 2.89 -10.19
C MET A 52 17.87 3.41 -8.89
N PRO A 53 17.58 4.67 -8.48
CA PRO A 53 18.03 5.19 -7.20
C PRO A 53 17.43 4.38 -6.03
N ALA A 54 18.25 4.04 -5.04
CA ALA A 54 17.82 3.33 -3.82
C ALA A 54 16.68 4.06 -3.07
N ALA A 55 16.60 5.38 -3.20
CA ALA A 55 15.52 6.19 -2.65
C ALA A 55 14.14 5.78 -3.22
N ASN A 56 14.05 5.47 -4.51
CA ASN A 56 12.79 5.05 -5.16
C ASN A 56 12.35 3.67 -4.65
N VAL A 57 13.28 2.75 -4.47
CA VAL A 57 13.02 1.42 -3.91
C VAL A 57 12.50 1.53 -2.47
N ARG A 58 13.15 2.36 -1.63
CA ARG A 58 12.69 2.65 -0.27
C ARG A 58 11.27 3.23 -0.26
N THR A 59 11.00 4.19 -1.12
CA THR A 59 9.67 4.80 -1.23
C THR A 59 8.64 3.76 -1.65
N ALA A 60 8.94 2.91 -2.64
CA ALA A 60 8.05 1.85 -3.10
C ALA A 60 7.72 0.85 -1.97
N PHE A 61 8.72 0.48 -1.18
CA PHE A 61 8.54 -0.40 -0.02
C PHE A 61 7.67 0.25 1.06
N SER A 62 7.92 1.53 1.38
CA SER A 62 7.11 2.28 2.35
C SER A 62 5.64 2.38 1.93
N VAL A 63 5.39 2.63 0.64
CA VAL A 63 4.03 2.67 0.07
C VAL A 63 3.32 1.33 0.23
N LEU A 64 3.99 0.22 -0.13
CA LEU A 64 3.43 -1.12 0.02
C LEU A 64 3.10 -1.44 1.48
N THR A 65 4.02 -1.11 2.40
CA THR A 65 3.85 -1.36 3.84
C THR A 65 2.66 -0.57 4.40
N VAL A 66 2.56 0.73 4.09
CA VAL A 66 1.45 1.58 4.55
C VAL A 66 0.11 1.10 4.00
N ALA A 67 0.04 0.81 2.69
CA ALA A 67 -1.20 0.33 2.08
C ALA A 67 -1.58 -1.07 2.60
N GLY A 68 -0.61 -1.97 2.72
CA GLY A 68 -0.83 -3.31 3.26
C GLY A 68 -1.32 -3.29 4.71
N THR A 69 -0.71 -2.46 5.57
CA THR A 69 -1.17 -2.31 6.96
C THR A 69 -2.57 -1.69 7.03
N ALA A 70 -2.89 -0.72 6.18
CA ALA A 70 -4.24 -0.14 6.11
C ALA A 70 -5.29 -1.19 5.71
N VAL A 71 -4.97 -2.04 4.72
CA VAL A 71 -5.87 -3.14 4.31
C VAL A 71 -6.05 -4.15 5.42
N LEU A 72 -4.97 -4.60 6.07
CA LEU A 72 -5.04 -5.58 7.15
C LEU A 72 -5.83 -5.05 8.36
N THR A 73 -5.50 -3.86 8.84
CA THR A 73 -6.18 -3.25 9.99
C THR A 73 -7.64 -2.93 9.66
N GLY A 74 -7.92 -2.40 8.48
CA GLY A 74 -9.28 -2.13 8.02
C GLY A 74 -10.13 -3.40 7.94
N THR A 75 -9.58 -4.49 7.40
CA THR A 75 -10.28 -5.77 7.32
C THR A 75 -10.58 -6.32 8.72
N MET A 76 -9.61 -6.26 9.65
CA MET A 76 -9.84 -6.68 11.03
C MET A 76 -10.93 -5.87 11.72
N LEU A 77 -10.94 -4.54 11.52
CA LEU A 77 -11.98 -3.68 12.08
C LEU A 77 -13.37 -3.99 11.52
N ILE A 78 -13.49 -4.19 10.20
CA ILE A 78 -14.78 -4.54 9.58
C ILE A 78 -15.27 -5.91 10.06
N LEU A 79 -14.38 -6.91 10.18
CA LEU A 79 -14.75 -8.24 10.71
C LEU A 79 -15.30 -8.17 12.13
N VAL A 80 -14.70 -7.35 13.01
CA VAL A 80 -15.15 -7.19 14.39
C VAL A 80 -16.47 -6.43 14.48
N LEU A 81 -16.63 -5.37 13.65
CA LEU A 81 -17.81 -4.51 13.71
C LEU A 81 -19.05 -5.12 13.03
N GLU A 82 -18.85 -5.82 11.92
CA GLU A 82 -19.98 -6.26 11.06
C GLU A 82 -20.28 -7.76 11.14
N HIS A 83 -19.51 -8.54 11.89
CA HIS A 83 -19.66 -10.00 12.03
C HIS A 83 -19.85 -10.70 10.67
N THR A 84 -19.16 -10.22 9.63
CA THR A 84 -19.27 -10.70 8.25
C THR A 84 -18.16 -11.70 7.92
N GLY A 85 -18.25 -12.36 6.76
CA GLY A 85 -17.18 -13.24 6.30
C GLY A 85 -15.93 -12.48 5.86
N LEU A 86 -14.78 -13.15 5.91
CA LEU A 86 -13.48 -12.56 5.56
C LEU A 86 -13.44 -12.02 4.11
N ILE A 87 -13.96 -12.77 3.15
CA ILE A 87 -13.89 -12.41 1.73
C ILE A 87 -14.67 -11.12 1.41
N PRO A 88 -15.95 -10.96 1.83
CA PRO A 88 -16.67 -9.70 1.66
C PRO A 88 -16.01 -8.52 2.34
N ALA A 89 -15.55 -8.69 3.61
CA ALA A 89 -14.85 -7.62 4.34
C ALA A 89 -13.57 -7.18 3.63
N PHE A 90 -12.73 -8.13 3.23
CA PHE A 90 -11.49 -7.87 2.50
C PHE A 90 -11.75 -7.17 1.17
N TYR A 91 -12.76 -7.60 0.42
CA TYR A 91 -13.15 -7.00 -0.85
C TYR A 91 -13.52 -5.52 -0.71
N GLU A 92 -14.38 -5.19 0.27
CA GLU A 92 -14.80 -3.81 0.54
C GLU A 92 -13.63 -2.92 0.95
N VAL A 93 -12.77 -3.43 1.84
CA VAL A 93 -11.60 -2.69 2.31
C VAL A 93 -10.60 -2.44 1.20
N VAL A 94 -10.30 -3.45 0.37
CA VAL A 94 -9.40 -3.28 -0.79
C VAL A 94 -9.99 -2.29 -1.79
N SER A 95 -11.30 -2.36 -2.06
CA SER A 95 -12.01 -1.42 -2.92
C SER A 95 -11.96 0.01 -2.37
N ALA A 96 -12.09 0.18 -1.05
CA ALA A 96 -11.99 1.47 -0.39
C ALA A 96 -10.57 2.06 -0.48
N VAL A 97 -9.54 1.30 -0.11
CA VAL A 97 -8.13 1.72 -0.18
C VAL A 97 -7.68 1.95 -1.62
N GLY A 98 -8.11 1.09 -2.55
CA GLY A 98 -7.87 1.25 -3.99
C GLY A 98 -8.64 2.40 -4.64
N THR A 99 -9.63 2.98 -3.92
CA THR A 99 -10.57 4.01 -4.44
C THR A 99 -11.30 3.57 -5.72
N VAL A 100 -11.66 2.28 -5.80
CA VAL A 100 -12.28 1.67 -6.98
C VAL A 100 -13.80 1.85 -6.97
N GLY A 101 -14.44 1.71 -5.79
CA GLY A 101 -15.88 1.88 -5.62
C GLY A 101 -16.70 0.63 -5.97
N LEU A 102 -16.08 -0.53 -6.11
CA LEU A 102 -16.77 -1.80 -6.27
C LEU A 102 -17.18 -2.37 -4.90
N THR A 103 -18.34 -2.99 -4.83
CA THR A 103 -18.85 -3.65 -3.61
C THR A 103 -19.19 -5.11 -3.89
N ALA A 104 -18.98 -5.96 -2.89
CA ALA A 104 -19.48 -7.34 -2.87
C ALA A 104 -20.88 -7.45 -2.22
N GLY A 105 -21.59 -6.32 -2.07
CA GLY A 105 -22.93 -6.27 -1.46
C GLY A 105 -22.90 -5.97 0.04
N LEU A 106 -21.73 -5.73 0.64
CA LEU A 106 -21.62 -5.42 2.07
C LEU A 106 -21.91 -3.95 2.37
N THR A 107 -21.54 -3.01 1.49
CA THR A 107 -21.69 -1.55 1.69
C THR A 107 -23.11 -1.12 2.12
N PRO A 108 -24.21 -1.63 1.53
CA PRO A 108 -25.57 -1.21 1.92
C PRO A 108 -25.96 -1.61 3.33
N VAL A 109 -25.44 -2.74 3.82
CA VAL A 109 -25.79 -3.33 5.12
C VAL A 109 -24.84 -2.94 6.26
N LEU A 110 -23.76 -2.20 5.96
CA LEU A 110 -22.80 -1.73 6.96
C LEU A 110 -23.48 -0.86 8.03
N THR A 111 -23.07 -1.08 9.27
CA THR A 111 -23.42 -0.20 10.39
C THR A 111 -22.79 1.19 10.22
N THR A 112 -23.22 2.15 11.02
CA THR A 112 -22.63 3.50 11.01
C THR A 112 -21.13 3.46 11.34
N ALA A 113 -20.71 2.59 12.25
CA ALA A 113 -19.31 2.41 12.61
C ALA A 113 -18.50 1.84 11.44
N GLY A 114 -19.01 0.79 10.76
CA GLY A 114 -18.38 0.23 9.57
C GLY A 114 -18.24 1.25 8.43
N LYS A 115 -19.29 2.06 8.19
CA LYS A 115 -19.24 3.14 7.20
C LYS A 115 -18.16 4.17 7.51
N LEU A 116 -17.98 4.56 8.78
CA LEU A 116 -16.91 5.49 9.18
C LEU A 116 -15.51 4.90 8.91
N VAL A 117 -15.29 3.61 9.19
CA VAL A 117 -14.03 2.93 8.87
C VAL A 117 -13.77 2.97 7.36
N ILE A 118 -14.75 2.63 6.54
CA ILE A 118 -14.62 2.67 5.07
C ILE A 118 -14.31 4.09 4.59
N ILE A 119 -14.98 5.13 5.10
CA ILE A 119 -14.72 6.53 4.73
C ILE A 119 -13.26 6.92 5.02
N VAL A 120 -12.74 6.56 6.20
CA VAL A 120 -11.34 6.82 6.55
C VAL A 120 -10.38 6.11 5.59
N LEU A 121 -10.65 4.84 5.26
CA LEU A 121 -9.85 4.08 4.32
C LEU A 121 -9.87 4.66 2.90
N MET A 122 -11.04 5.10 2.43
CA MET A 122 -11.18 5.80 1.14
C MET A 122 -10.36 7.09 1.11
N TYR A 123 -10.40 7.86 2.20
CA TYR A 123 -9.60 9.09 2.32
C TYR A 123 -8.10 8.79 2.33
N MET A 124 -7.65 7.78 3.09
CA MET A 124 -6.25 7.34 3.10
C MET A 124 -5.78 6.86 1.72
N GLY A 125 -6.59 6.10 1.02
CA GLY A 125 -6.29 5.63 -0.35
C GLY A 125 -6.16 6.78 -1.36
N ARG A 126 -6.94 7.84 -1.17
CA ARG A 126 -6.92 9.04 -2.05
C ARG A 126 -5.70 9.93 -1.81
N LEU A 127 -5.26 10.06 -0.55
CA LEU A 127 -4.06 10.80 -0.16
C LEU A 127 -2.81 10.03 -0.53
N SER A 128 -2.50 9.75 -1.75
CA SER A 128 -1.31 8.99 -2.15
C SER A 128 -0.44 8.51 -0.96
N PRO A 129 -0.16 7.21 -0.79
CA PRO A 129 0.66 6.70 0.33
C PRO A 129 2.03 7.39 0.46
N VAL A 130 2.55 7.93 -0.65
CA VAL A 130 3.77 8.76 -0.66
C VAL A 130 3.57 10.06 0.10
N THR A 131 2.42 10.70 -0.05
CA THR A 131 2.09 11.95 0.68
C THR A 131 1.97 11.69 2.17
N LEU A 132 1.33 10.58 2.58
CA LEU A 132 1.27 10.16 3.97
C LEU A 132 2.67 9.87 4.53
N ALA A 133 3.48 9.10 3.81
CA ALA A 133 4.86 8.81 4.21
C ALA A 133 5.70 10.10 4.37
N LEU A 134 5.55 11.07 3.47
CA LEU A 134 6.23 12.36 3.54
C LEU A 134 5.73 13.22 4.72
N LEU A 135 4.44 13.21 5.02
CA LEU A 135 3.87 13.91 6.20
C LEU A 135 4.47 13.37 7.50
N PHE A 136 4.54 12.05 7.65
CA PHE A 136 5.20 11.42 8.80
C PHE A 136 6.70 11.71 8.83
N ALA A 137 7.38 11.57 7.70
CA ALA A 137 8.82 11.83 7.59
C ALA A 137 9.17 13.30 7.89
N SER A 138 8.34 14.27 7.50
CA SER A 138 8.58 15.70 7.75
C SER A 138 8.49 16.05 9.24
N ARG A 139 7.61 15.39 10.00
CA ARG A 139 7.56 15.53 11.47
C ARG A 139 8.83 14.98 12.13
N TYR A 140 9.35 13.84 11.65
CA TYR A 140 10.58 13.25 12.19
C TYR A 140 11.85 14.04 11.78
N LYS A 141 11.89 14.64 10.60
CA LYS A 141 13.03 15.43 10.11
C LYS A 141 13.31 16.69 10.95
N LYS A 142 12.31 17.19 11.68
CA LYS A 142 12.46 18.32 12.60
C LYS A 142 13.27 17.98 13.86
N TYR A 143 13.40 16.69 14.19
CA TYR A 143 14.15 16.20 15.37
C TYR A 143 15.52 15.57 15.04
N GLY A 144 15.87 15.36 13.77
CA GLY A 144 17.01 14.54 13.34
C GLY A 144 18.03 15.25 12.46
N LYS A 145 18.31 16.54 12.63
CA LYS A 145 19.43 17.19 11.93
C LYS A 145 20.76 16.62 12.42
N GLY A 146 21.39 15.76 11.63
CA GLY A 146 22.83 15.57 11.66
C GLY A 146 23.39 14.29 12.31
N ARG A 147 22.59 13.33 12.76
CA ARG A 147 23.12 12.10 13.35
C ARG A 147 23.28 11.01 12.28
N LYS A 148 24.46 10.82 11.76
CA LYS A 148 24.84 9.60 11.02
C LYS A 148 25.14 8.53 12.06
N LEU A 149 24.27 7.52 12.16
CA LEU A 149 24.55 6.33 12.96
C LEU A 149 25.52 5.42 12.20
N PRO A 150 26.44 4.73 12.91
CA PRO A 150 27.28 3.72 12.27
C PRO A 150 26.41 2.62 11.64
N GLU A 151 26.83 2.13 10.47
CA GLU A 151 26.16 1.07 9.76
C GLU A 151 26.50 -0.27 10.42
N GLU A 152 25.49 -1.00 10.87
CA GLU A 152 25.62 -2.36 11.39
C GLU A 152 24.98 -3.32 10.40
N ARG A 153 25.71 -4.39 10.06
CA ARG A 153 25.21 -5.42 9.14
C ARG A 153 24.29 -6.36 9.92
N ILE A 154 22.99 -6.26 9.68
CA ILE A 154 21.99 -7.19 10.19
C ILE A 154 21.79 -8.29 9.14
N MET A 155 21.95 -9.54 9.52
CA MET A 155 21.62 -10.65 8.65
C MET A 155 20.11 -10.70 8.44
N VAL A 156 19.71 -10.61 7.18
CA VAL A 156 18.32 -10.80 6.77
C VAL A 156 18.25 -12.17 6.13
N GLY A 157 17.74 -13.14 6.87
CA GLY A 157 17.35 -14.53 6.59
C GLY A 157 17.99 -15.27 5.44
#